data_6ff4ee1e51e8483028554f6ec0af6ba2
#
_entry.id   6ff4ee1e51e8483028554f6ec0af6ba2
#
_cell.length_a   1.000
_cell.length_b   1.000
_cell.length_c   1.000
_cell.angle_alpha   90.00
_cell.angle_beta   90.00
_cell.angle_gamma   90.00
#
_symmetry.space_group_name_H-M   'P 1'
#
loop_
_entity.id
_entity.type
_entity.pdbx_description
1 polymer ?
#
loop_
_entity_poly.entity_id
_entity_poly.type
_entity_poly.pdbx_seq_one_letter_code
_entity_poly.pdbx_strand_id
1 'polypeptide(L)' 'MENKPTTADFLAQEIGLISKEKAILQEALYTANKRNQELEQELAQYKGKEVQ' A
#
# COMPACT_ATOMS: atom_id res chain seq x y z
N MET A 1 42.37 5.88 -2.72
CA MET A 1 41.66 7.02 -2.17
C MET A 1 40.21 6.61 -1.86
N GLU A 2 39.84 6.74 -0.63
CA GLU A 2 38.49 6.31 -0.24
C GLU A 2 37.46 7.36 -0.61
N ASN A 3 36.39 6.93 -1.24
CA ASN A 3 35.27 7.80 -1.56
C ASN A 3 34.32 7.80 -0.39
N LYS A 4 34.19 8.94 0.24
CA LYS A 4 33.21 9.09 1.31
C LYS A 4 31.85 9.39 0.72
N PRO A 5 30.78 8.84 1.31
CA PRO A 5 29.45 9.20 0.86
C PRO A 5 29.23 10.69 1.00
N THR A 6 28.60 11.29 0.02
CA THR A 6 28.29 12.70 0.01
C THR A 6 26.89 12.92 0.57
N THR A 7 26.54 14.18 0.77
CA THR A 7 25.17 14.54 1.15
C THR A 7 24.17 14.00 0.13
N ALA A 8 24.52 14.10 -1.17
CA ALA A 8 23.65 13.58 -2.22
C ALA A 8 23.45 12.08 -2.10
N ASP A 9 24.52 11.35 -1.74
CA ASP A 9 24.41 9.90 -1.56
C ASP A 9 23.48 9.55 -0.42
N PHE A 10 23.58 10.24 0.69
CA PHE A 10 22.69 10.00 1.84
C PHE A 10 21.25 10.34 1.50
N LEU A 11 21.05 11.44 0.78
CA LEU A 11 19.69 11.82 0.35
C LEU A 11 19.10 10.78 -0.60
N ALA A 12 19.92 10.26 -1.51
CA ALA A 12 19.46 9.25 -2.45
C ALA A 12 19.01 7.98 -1.72
N GLN A 13 19.77 7.57 -0.69
CA GLN A 13 19.40 6.42 0.11
C GLN A 13 18.08 6.65 0.84
N GLU A 14 17.93 7.84 1.40
CA GLU A 14 16.71 8.20 2.13
C GLU A 14 15.50 8.23 1.21
N ILE A 15 15.65 8.82 0.05
CA ILE A 15 14.59 8.87 -0.96
C ILE A 15 14.20 7.46 -1.38
N GLY A 16 15.19 6.58 -1.57
CA GLY A 16 14.94 5.20 -1.93
C GLY A 16 14.13 4.46 -0.88
N LEU A 17 14.46 4.66 0.40
CA LEU A 17 13.74 4.03 1.50
C LEU A 17 12.32 4.55 1.60
N ILE A 18 12.13 5.87 1.49
CA ILE A 18 10.81 6.47 1.53
C ILE A 18 9.95 5.99 0.37
N SER A 19 10.53 5.90 -0.81
CA SER A 19 9.82 5.40 -1.99
C SER A 19 9.37 3.96 -1.81
N LYS A 20 10.24 3.14 -1.21
CA LYS A 20 9.91 1.75 -0.93
C LYS A 20 8.77 1.64 0.07
N GLU A 21 8.85 2.43 1.14
CA GLU A 21 7.80 2.43 2.15
C GLU A 21 6.46 2.88 1.54
N LYS A 22 6.51 3.90 0.71
CA LYS A 22 5.30 4.38 0.03
C LYS A 22 4.70 3.28 -0.84
N ALA A 23 5.53 2.56 -1.59
CA ALA A 23 5.06 1.49 -2.46
C ALA A 23 4.41 0.36 -1.64
N ILE A 24 5.01 0.01 -0.50
CA ILE A 24 4.45 -1.02 0.38
C ILE A 24 3.08 -0.59 0.90
N LEU A 25 2.96 0.68 1.31
CA LEU A 25 1.70 1.21 1.80
C LEU A 25 0.63 1.25 0.70
N GLN A 26 1.03 1.61 -0.52
CA GLN A 26 0.11 1.63 -1.65
C GLN A 26 -0.42 0.24 -1.95
N GLU A 27 0.45 -0.77 -1.89
CA GLU A 27 0.04 -2.15 -2.11
C GLU A 27 -0.92 -2.61 -1.02
N ALA A 28 -0.61 -2.30 0.23
CA ALA A 28 -1.48 -2.65 1.35
C ALA A 28 -2.85 -1.99 1.21
N LEU A 29 -2.88 -0.73 0.80
CA LEU A 29 -4.12 -0.01 0.60
C LEU A 29 -4.95 -0.61 -0.53
N TYR A 30 -4.30 -0.95 -1.62
CA TYR A 30 -4.98 -1.59 -2.75
C TYR A 30 -5.62 -2.91 -2.31
N THR A 31 -4.88 -3.72 -1.59
CA THR A 31 -5.36 -5.01 -1.11
C THR A 31 -6.55 -4.82 -0.16
N ALA A 32 -6.45 -3.86 0.75
CA ALA A 32 -7.53 -3.59 1.71
C ALA A 32 -8.78 -3.08 1.01
N ASN A 33 -8.62 -2.20 0.03
CA ASN A 33 -9.76 -1.67 -0.71
C ASN A 33 -10.44 -2.76 -1.52
N LYS A 34 -9.66 -3.64 -2.11
CA LYS A 34 -10.22 -4.76 -2.87
C LYS A 34 -11.01 -5.68 -1.96
N ARG A 35 -10.47 -5.97 -0.78
CA ARG A 35 -11.17 -6.82 0.19
C ARG A 35 -12.45 -6.15 0.68
N ASN A 36 -12.41 -4.84 0.88
CA ASN A 36 -13.62 -4.10 1.26
C ASN A 36 -14.70 -4.22 0.20
N GLN A 37 -14.34 -4.12 -1.07
CA GLN A 37 -15.31 -4.27 -2.15
C GLN A 37 -15.92 -5.67 -2.16
N GLU A 38 -15.11 -6.69 -1.96
CA GLU A 38 -15.58 -8.06 -1.88
C GLU A 38 -16.56 -8.24 -0.73
N LEU A 39 -16.21 -7.70 0.43
CA LEU A 39 -17.08 -7.79 1.61
C LEU A 39 -18.40 -7.05 1.40
N GLU A 40 -18.36 -5.90 0.76
CA GLU A 40 -19.57 -5.15 0.45
C GLU A 40 -20.49 -5.95 -0.48
N GLN A 41 -19.91 -6.63 -1.46
CA GLN A 41 -20.69 -7.48 -2.37
C GLN A 41 -21.30 -8.66 -1.63
N GLU A 42 -20.53 -9.30 -0.76
CA GLU A 42 -21.02 -10.40 0.04
C GLU A 42 -22.16 -9.93 0.96
N LEU A 43 -21.98 -8.79 1.58
CA LEU A 43 -23.01 -8.22 2.46
C LEU A 43 -24.29 -7.92 1.70
N ALA A 44 -24.14 -7.37 0.49
CA ALA A 44 -25.29 -7.07 -0.36
C ALA A 44 -26.06 -8.35 -0.70
N GLN A 45 -25.35 -9.46 -0.95
CA GLN A 45 -25.99 -10.73 -1.23
C GLN A 45 -26.75 -11.25 -0.01
N TYR A 46 -26.18 -11.12 1.16
CA TYR A 46 -26.85 -11.52 2.39
C TYR A 46 -28.11 -10.70 2.63
N LYS A 47 -28.01 -9.40 2.45
CA LYS A 47 -29.16 -8.52 2.63
C LYS A 47 -30.28 -8.85 1.64
N GLY A 48 -29.91 -9.17 0.40
CA GLY A 48 -30.86 -9.59 -0.60
C GLY A 48 -31.61 -10.85 -0.21
N LYS A 49 -30.92 -11.78 0.43
CA LYS A 49 -31.53 -13.02 0.87
C LYS A 49 -32.46 -12.82 2.08
N GLU A 50 -32.09 -11.88 2.95
CA GLU A 50 -32.91 -11.63 4.15
C GLU A 50 -34.21 -10.95 3.84
N VAL A 51 -34.28 -10.21 2.77
CA VAL A 51 -35.46 -9.43 2.42
C VAL A 51 -36.59 -10.29 1.84
N GLN A 52 -36.26 -11.53 1.51
CA GLN A 52 -37.28 -12.44 0.95
C GLN A 52 -38.29 -12.92 2.02
#